data_f4b28d8ad2270fa26fcf31826c66ec4b
#
_entry.id   f4b28d8ad2270fa26fcf31826c66ec4b
#
_cell.length_a   1.000
_cell.length_b   1.000
_cell.length_c   1.000
_cell.angle_alpha   90.00
_cell.angle_beta   90.00
_cell.angle_gamma   90.00
#
_symmetry.space_group_name_H-M   'P 1'
#
loop_
_entity.id
_entity.type
_entity.pdbx_description
1 polymer ?
#
loop_
_entity_poly.entity_id
_entity_poly.type
_entity_poly.pdbx_seq_one_letter_code
_entity_poly.pdbx_strand_id
1 'polypeptide(L)'
;MAKKRKKRQKKTYSVKELQEKWKLQRFDEKKHFDKMRTIAAIIGAVILASLAIFSCFVVGIYEPIDKEETIIRTVEFDHYSSYSSRGRRTHRYIELTNEERIWISVGGENLANSLRALSPGTILTLRLHPDGTILEISTETKELLNFDGAQDELRTESIFWFVVGIIMFLGMIPCIAYAWIKIVKHKVFSPSKSIYGR
;
A
#
# COMPACT_ATOMS: atom_id res chain seq x y z
N MET A 1 -35.22 34.34 48.64
CA MET A 1 -35.62 33.54 47.44
C MET A 1 -35.26 32.08 47.67
N ALA A 2 -36.22 31.21 47.94
CA ALA A 2 -36.01 29.80 48.26
C ALA A 2 -36.05 28.95 46.95
N LYS A 3 -34.94 28.37 46.55
CA LYS A 3 -34.86 27.42 45.40
C LYS A 3 -35.60 26.14 45.78
N LYS A 4 -36.77 25.88 45.21
CA LYS A 4 -37.49 24.61 45.30
C LYS A 4 -36.64 23.50 44.62
N ARG A 5 -35.98 22.65 45.43
CA ARG A 5 -35.38 21.41 44.96
C ARG A 5 -36.48 20.44 44.50
N LYS A 6 -36.65 20.24 43.17
CA LYS A 6 -37.49 19.17 42.63
C LYS A 6 -36.94 17.82 43.09
N LYS A 7 -37.66 17.15 44.02
CA LYS A 7 -37.39 15.74 44.38
C LYS A 7 -37.57 14.88 43.12
N ARG A 8 -36.47 14.33 42.59
CA ARG A 8 -36.51 13.29 41.55
C ARG A 8 -37.18 12.06 42.18
N GLN A 9 -38.41 11.77 41.83
CA GLN A 9 -39.07 10.51 42.15
C GLN A 9 -38.28 9.37 41.49
N LYS A 10 -37.68 8.46 42.28
CA LYS A 10 -37.09 7.24 41.83
C LYS A 10 -38.21 6.35 41.31
N LYS A 11 -38.34 6.19 39.97
CA LYS A 11 -39.24 5.22 39.36
C LYS A 11 -38.79 3.80 39.77
N THR A 12 -39.58 3.12 40.57
CA THR A 12 -39.38 1.72 40.93
C THR A 12 -39.97 0.87 39.79
N TYR A 13 -39.09 0.22 39.05
CA TYR A 13 -39.52 -0.68 37.95
C TYR A 13 -39.82 -2.06 38.49
N SER A 14 -40.86 -2.73 37.96
CA SER A 14 -41.12 -4.14 38.26
C SER A 14 -39.99 -5.03 37.67
N VAL A 15 -39.80 -6.21 38.21
CA VAL A 15 -38.78 -7.17 37.73
C VAL A 15 -38.98 -7.51 36.23
N LYS A 16 -40.22 -7.59 35.76
CA LYS A 16 -40.55 -7.81 34.36
C LYS A 16 -40.13 -6.65 33.47
N GLU A 17 -40.40 -5.42 33.86
CA GLU A 17 -39.99 -4.22 33.12
C GLU A 17 -38.49 -4.07 33.07
N LEU A 18 -37.76 -4.46 34.12
CA LEU A 18 -36.31 -4.49 34.11
C LEU A 18 -35.79 -5.53 33.13
N GLN A 19 -36.36 -6.73 33.11
CA GLN A 19 -35.96 -7.80 32.15
C GLN A 19 -36.20 -7.39 30.70
N GLU A 20 -37.34 -6.77 30.38
CA GLU A 20 -37.63 -6.25 29.04
C GLU A 20 -36.66 -5.13 28.63
N LYS A 21 -36.33 -4.23 29.54
CA LYS A 21 -35.37 -3.15 29.32
C LYS A 21 -33.97 -3.71 29.03
N TRP A 22 -33.53 -4.72 29.76
CA TRP A 22 -32.25 -5.41 29.49
C TRP A 22 -32.22 -6.14 28.15
N LYS A 23 -33.32 -6.78 27.73
CA LYS A 23 -33.44 -7.42 26.43
C LYS A 23 -33.34 -6.38 25.30
N LEU A 24 -34.03 -5.27 25.41
CA LEU A 24 -34.00 -4.16 24.45
C LEU A 24 -32.59 -3.55 24.35
N GLN A 25 -31.96 -3.30 25.49
CA GLN A 25 -30.61 -2.74 25.52
C GLN A 25 -29.60 -3.65 24.84
N ARG A 26 -29.61 -4.97 25.12
CA ARG A 26 -28.77 -5.96 24.44
C ARG A 26 -29.02 -6.03 22.94
N PHE A 27 -30.27 -5.88 22.52
CA PHE A 27 -30.64 -5.88 21.11
C PHE A 27 -30.07 -4.64 20.39
N ASP A 28 -30.18 -3.47 21.01
CA ASP A 28 -29.65 -2.23 20.46
C ASP A 28 -28.11 -2.25 20.41
N GLU A 29 -27.45 -2.74 21.46
CA GLU A 29 -25.99 -2.92 21.48
C GLU A 29 -25.52 -3.87 20.34
N LYS A 30 -26.20 -5.01 20.16
CA LYS A 30 -25.90 -5.95 19.08
C LYS A 30 -26.08 -5.31 17.71
N LYS A 31 -27.16 -4.56 17.50
CA LYS A 31 -27.44 -3.85 16.25
C LYS A 31 -26.36 -2.79 15.97
N HIS A 32 -25.96 -2.04 16.98
CA HIS A 32 -24.89 -1.06 16.87
C HIS A 32 -23.56 -1.72 16.51
N PHE A 33 -23.23 -2.85 17.14
CA PHE A 33 -22.00 -3.59 16.86
C PHE A 33 -21.98 -4.19 15.44
N ASP A 34 -23.12 -4.73 14.98
CA ASP A 34 -23.28 -5.21 13.61
C ASP A 34 -23.14 -4.10 12.57
N LYS A 35 -23.65 -2.91 12.88
CA LYS A 35 -23.49 -1.70 12.04
C LYS A 35 -22.01 -1.30 11.92
N MET A 36 -21.29 -1.24 13.03
CA MET A 36 -19.85 -0.90 13.04
C MET A 36 -19.01 -1.91 12.25
N ARG A 37 -19.28 -3.21 12.43
CA ARG A 37 -18.61 -4.28 11.65
C ARG A 37 -18.89 -4.16 10.14
N THR A 38 -20.12 -3.83 9.78
CA THR A 38 -20.49 -3.64 8.36
C THR A 38 -19.77 -2.45 7.75
N ILE A 39 -19.69 -1.33 8.49
CA ILE A 39 -18.91 -0.15 8.05
C ILE A 39 -17.43 -0.52 7.89
N ALA A 40 -16.85 -1.22 8.88
CA ALA A 40 -15.46 -1.66 8.82
C ALA A 40 -15.18 -2.57 7.61
N ALA A 41 -16.12 -3.48 7.28
CA ALA A 41 -16.00 -4.34 6.10
C ALA A 41 -16.05 -3.54 4.78
N ILE A 42 -16.90 -2.52 4.70
CA ILE A 42 -16.96 -1.63 3.53
C ILE A 42 -15.65 -0.84 3.37
N ILE A 43 -15.16 -0.24 4.45
CA ILE A 43 -13.90 0.49 4.45
C ILE A 43 -12.75 -0.44 4.06
N GLY A 44 -12.70 -1.65 4.63
CA GLY A 44 -11.72 -2.66 4.29
C GLY A 44 -11.75 -3.03 2.81
N ALA A 45 -12.93 -3.23 2.22
CA ALA A 45 -13.09 -3.50 0.80
C ALA A 45 -12.56 -2.36 -0.07
N VAL A 46 -12.85 -1.10 0.29
CA VAL A 46 -12.36 0.09 -0.44
C VAL A 46 -10.83 0.18 -0.37
N ILE A 47 -10.24 -0.05 0.80
CA ILE A 47 -8.78 -0.02 0.97
C ILE A 47 -8.13 -1.13 0.12
N LEU A 48 -8.65 -2.37 0.19
CA LEU A 48 -8.13 -3.49 -0.60
C LEU A 48 -8.27 -3.25 -2.10
N ALA A 49 -9.41 -2.69 -2.57
CA ALA A 49 -9.61 -2.32 -3.96
C ALA A 49 -8.59 -1.27 -4.42
N SER A 50 -8.37 -0.23 -3.62
CA SER A 50 -7.40 0.84 -3.93
C SER A 50 -5.98 0.28 -4.02
N LEU A 51 -5.58 -0.60 -3.10
CA LEU A 51 -4.28 -1.24 -3.11
C LEU A 51 -4.12 -2.21 -4.29
N ALA A 52 -5.17 -2.98 -4.65
CA ALA A 52 -5.16 -3.87 -5.80
C ALA A 52 -4.98 -3.08 -7.11
N ILE A 53 -5.73 -1.99 -7.28
CA ILE A 53 -5.60 -1.09 -8.43
C ILE A 53 -4.18 -0.51 -8.49
N PHE A 54 -3.67 0.00 -7.36
CA PHE A 54 -2.32 0.54 -7.30
C PHE A 54 -1.27 -0.50 -7.71
N SER A 55 -1.35 -1.73 -7.16
CA SER A 55 -0.39 -2.79 -7.47
C SER A 55 -0.44 -3.25 -8.94
N CYS A 56 -1.65 -3.32 -9.54
CA CYS A 56 -1.80 -3.80 -10.91
C CYS A 56 -1.55 -2.74 -11.97
N PHE A 57 -1.88 -1.47 -11.70
CA PHE A 57 -1.87 -0.41 -12.73
C PHE A 57 -0.78 0.65 -12.52
N VAL A 58 -0.41 0.96 -11.27
CA VAL A 58 0.61 1.99 -10.99
C VAL A 58 2.01 1.40 -11.01
N VAL A 59 2.19 0.21 -10.44
CA VAL A 59 3.48 -0.50 -10.52
C VAL A 59 3.72 -1.01 -11.94
N GLY A 60 2.63 -1.38 -12.63
CA GLY A 60 2.68 -1.87 -14.01
C GLY A 60 3.28 -3.28 -14.14
N ILE A 61 3.21 -3.81 -15.34
CA ILE A 61 3.97 -5.00 -15.72
C ILE A 61 5.18 -4.48 -16.49
N TYR A 62 6.38 -4.81 -16.02
CA TYR A 62 7.59 -4.48 -16.75
C TYR A 62 7.62 -5.25 -18.07
N GLU A 63 7.71 -4.53 -19.18
CA GLU A 63 7.88 -5.12 -20.51
C GLU A 63 9.37 -5.12 -20.86
N PRO A 64 9.99 -6.29 -21.03
CA PRO A 64 11.38 -6.40 -21.49
C PRO A 64 11.52 -5.75 -22.86
N ILE A 65 12.61 -5.03 -23.05
CA ILE A 65 12.94 -4.39 -24.33
C ILE A 65 14.23 -4.98 -24.92
N ASP A 66 14.40 -4.86 -26.21
CA ASP A 66 15.63 -5.27 -26.89
C ASP A 66 16.77 -4.26 -26.65
N LYS A 67 18.01 -4.74 -26.72
CA LYS A 67 19.19 -3.87 -26.51
C LYS A 67 19.25 -2.69 -27.49
N GLU A 68 18.72 -2.88 -28.70
CA GLU A 68 18.67 -1.85 -29.74
C GLU A 68 17.71 -0.69 -29.40
N GLU A 69 16.69 -0.93 -28.57
CA GLU A 69 15.70 0.08 -28.16
C GLU A 69 16.15 0.93 -26.97
N THR A 70 17.32 0.59 -26.40
CA THR A 70 17.84 1.29 -25.23
C THR A 70 18.62 2.55 -25.59
N ILE A 71 18.65 3.49 -24.65
CA ILE A 71 19.44 4.71 -24.75
C ILE A 71 20.82 4.46 -24.13
N ILE A 72 21.89 4.65 -24.91
CA ILE A 72 23.26 4.53 -24.41
C ILE A 72 23.74 5.92 -24.02
N ARG A 73 24.29 6.01 -22.80
CA ARG A 73 24.85 7.25 -22.27
C ARG A 73 26.21 6.99 -21.64
N THR A 74 27.22 7.72 -22.05
CA THR A 74 28.54 7.71 -21.42
C THR A 74 28.63 8.86 -20.44
N VAL A 75 29.03 8.58 -19.21
CA VAL A 75 29.06 9.54 -18.10
C VAL A 75 30.35 9.41 -17.30
N GLU A 76 30.78 10.47 -16.68
CA GLU A 76 31.93 10.46 -15.78
C GLU A 76 31.44 10.35 -14.32
N PHE A 77 31.85 9.27 -13.66
CA PHE A 77 31.46 8.91 -12.30
C PHE A 77 32.22 9.77 -11.28
N ASP A 78 31.51 10.33 -10.30
CA ASP A 78 32.12 10.95 -9.15
C ASP A 78 32.06 10.01 -7.94
N HIS A 79 30.87 9.72 -7.43
CA HIS A 79 30.73 8.78 -6.33
C HIS A 79 29.36 8.08 -6.30
N TYR A 80 29.31 6.97 -5.57
CA TYR A 80 28.08 6.25 -5.25
C TYR A 80 27.55 6.68 -3.89
N SER A 81 26.28 6.97 -3.83
CA SER A 81 25.61 7.30 -2.57
C SER A 81 24.36 6.46 -2.36
N SER A 82 24.09 6.19 -1.09
CA SER A 82 22.85 5.55 -0.70
C SER A 82 22.35 6.14 0.62
N TYR A 83 21.06 6.40 0.71
CA TYR A 83 20.44 6.78 1.97
C TYR A 83 19.23 5.92 2.27
N SER A 84 19.06 5.57 3.53
CA SER A 84 17.91 4.84 4.02
C SER A 84 16.98 5.79 4.78
N SER A 85 15.77 5.99 4.28
CA SER A 85 14.76 6.78 4.98
C SER A 85 14.12 5.94 6.08
N ARG A 86 14.56 6.15 7.35
CA ARG A 86 13.95 5.60 8.58
C ARG A 86 13.58 4.11 8.50
N GLY A 87 14.53 3.27 8.07
CA GLY A 87 14.35 1.81 8.06
C GLY A 87 13.43 1.29 6.95
N ARG A 88 13.12 2.14 5.96
CA ARG A 88 12.38 1.77 4.75
C ARG A 88 13.33 1.74 3.56
N ARG A 89 12.91 1.71 2.35
CA ARG A 89 13.73 1.52 1.14
C ARG A 89 15.04 2.30 1.17
N THR A 90 16.15 1.62 0.84
CA THR A 90 17.43 2.26 0.57
C THR A 90 17.37 2.85 -0.84
N HIS A 91 17.46 4.15 -0.93
CA HIS A 91 17.60 4.85 -2.21
C HIS A 91 19.07 4.86 -2.59
N ARG A 92 19.38 4.49 -3.81
CA ARG A 92 20.73 4.38 -4.36
C ARG A 92 20.84 5.27 -5.57
N TYR A 93 21.95 5.96 -5.72
CA TYR A 93 22.23 6.77 -6.90
C TYR A 93 23.72 6.90 -7.17
N ILE A 94 24.03 7.15 -8.43
CA ILE A 94 25.36 7.54 -8.89
C ILE A 94 25.34 9.06 -9.00
N GLU A 95 26.32 9.72 -8.43
CA GLU A 95 26.58 11.15 -8.63
C GLU A 95 27.66 11.28 -9.70
N LEU A 96 27.43 12.17 -10.66
CA LEU A 96 28.31 12.40 -11.78
C LEU A 96 29.16 13.67 -11.51
N THR A 97 30.27 13.82 -12.20
CA THR A 97 31.15 15.01 -12.06
C THR A 97 30.45 16.34 -12.37
N ASN A 98 29.34 16.31 -13.10
CA ASN A 98 28.48 17.49 -13.38
C ASN A 98 27.38 17.71 -12.33
N GLU A 99 27.45 17.07 -11.14
CA GLU A 99 26.45 17.10 -10.06
C GLU A 99 25.09 16.47 -10.41
N GLU A 100 24.96 15.83 -11.57
CA GLU A 100 23.75 15.08 -11.93
C GLU A 100 23.69 13.79 -11.12
N ARG A 101 22.46 13.39 -10.72
CA ARG A 101 22.19 12.15 -9.99
C ARG A 101 21.34 11.20 -10.81
N ILE A 102 21.83 9.98 -10.98
CA ILE A 102 21.12 8.91 -11.67
C ILE A 102 20.74 7.85 -10.66
N TRP A 103 19.43 7.57 -10.57
CA TRP A 103 18.89 6.62 -9.63
C TRP A 103 19.10 5.18 -10.10
N ILE A 104 19.41 4.29 -9.12
CA ILE A 104 19.61 2.86 -9.37
C ILE A 104 18.48 2.10 -8.67
N SER A 105 17.67 1.39 -9.44
CA SER A 105 16.56 0.56 -8.95
C SER A 105 16.88 -0.92 -8.84
N VAL A 106 17.93 -1.39 -9.53
CA VAL A 106 18.32 -2.81 -9.67
C VAL A 106 19.77 -3.07 -9.22
N GLY A 107 20.20 -4.34 -9.20
CA GLY A 107 21.60 -4.74 -8.98
C GLY A 107 22.02 -4.93 -7.53
N GLY A 108 21.12 -4.75 -6.59
CA GLY A 108 21.32 -5.11 -5.21
C GLY A 108 22.60 -4.59 -4.55
N GLU A 109 23.10 -5.30 -3.55
CA GLU A 109 24.31 -4.93 -2.79
C GLU A 109 25.61 -5.22 -3.57
N ASN A 110 25.59 -6.19 -4.50
CA ASN A 110 26.75 -6.50 -5.33
C ASN A 110 27.14 -5.34 -6.23
N LEU A 111 26.15 -4.72 -6.88
CA LEU A 111 26.36 -3.52 -7.68
C LEU A 111 26.85 -2.36 -6.80
N ALA A 112 26.23 -2.16 -5.62
CA ALA A 112 26.63 -1.13 -4.69
C ALA A 112 28.11 -1.24 -4.27
N ASN A 113 28.57 -2.46 -3.97
CA ASN A 113 29.98 -2.71 -3.63
C ASN A 113 30.92 -2.48 -4.82
N SER A 114 30.51 -2.87 -6.00
CA SER A 114 31.28 -2.60 -7.24
C SER A 114 31.41 -1.10 -7.52
N LEU A 115 30.33 -0.35 -7.35
CA LEU A 115 30.34 1.12 -7.54
C LEU A 115 31.16 1.86 -6.47
N ARG A 116 31.10 1.42 -5.20
CA ARG A 116 31.96 1.99 -4.12
C ARG A 116 33.44 1.78 -4.34
N ALA A 117 33.81 0.76 -5.10
CA ALA A 117 35.21 0.45 -5.42
C ALA A 117 35.77 1.25 -6.59
N LEU A 118 34.93 2.01 -7.32
CA LEU A 118 35.36 2.86 -8.41
C LEU A 118 36.01 4.14 -7.90
N SER A 119 36.98 4.64 -8.67
CA SER A 119 37.56 5.96 -8.43
C SER A 119 36.74 7.07 -9.11
N PRO A 120 36.68 8.28 -8.51
CA PRO A 120 36.14 9.44 -9.22
C PRO A 120 36.85 9.65 -10.57
N GLY A 121 36.13 10.11 -11.57
CA GLY A 121 36.63 10.27 -12.93
C GLY A 121 36.55 9.00 -13.81
N THR A 122 36.07 7.86 -13.24
CA THR A 122 35.85 6.65 -14.03
C THR A 122 34.75 6.86 -15.05
N ILE A 123 35.01 6.52 -16.30
CA ILE A 123 34.01 6.58 -17.38
C ILE A 123 33.09 5.36 -17.28
N LEU A 124 31.80 5.63 -17.15
CA LEU A 124 30.74 4.60 -17.16
C LEU A 124 29.94 4.70 -18.45
N THR A 125 29.68 3.56 -19.05
CA THR A 125 28.68 3.42 -20.10
C THR A 125 27.41 2.86 -19.46
N LEU A 126 26.34 3.65 -19.51
CA LEU A 126 25.02 3.32 -19.01
C LEU A 126 24.12 2.96 -20.19
N ARG A 127 23.38 1.89 -20.04
CA ARG A 127 22.28 1.54 -20.95
C ARG A 127 20.97 1.73 -20.21
N LEU A 128 20.14 2.60 -20.74
CA LEU A 128 18.92 3.05 -20.08
C LEU A 128 17.69 2.58 -20.87
N HIS A 129 16.67 2.15 -20.14
CA HIS A 129 15.32 2.03 -20.65
C HIS A 129 14.79 3.44 -21.05
N PRO A 130 13.86 3.58 -22.01
CA PRO A 130 13.28 4.88 -22.39
C PRO A 130 12.65 5.68 -21.25
N ASP A 131 12.24 5.03 -20.15
CA ASP A 131 11.74 5.68 -18.93
C ASP A 131 12.86 6.20 -17.99
N GLY A 132 14.13 5.97 -18.35
CA GLY A 132 15.29 6.37 -17.57
C GLY A 132 15.82 5.32 -16.58
N THR A 133 15.19 4.13 -16.49
CA THR A 133 15.68 3.03 -15.65
C THR A 133 16.99 2.47 -16.19
N ILE A 134 18.00 2.31 -15.32
CA ILE A 134 19.30 1.73 -15.69
C ILE A 134 19.14 0.21 -15.86
N LEU A 135 19.55 -0.30 -17.03
CA LEU A 135 19.52 -1.72 -17.35
C LEU A 135 20.93 -2.34 -17.42
N GLU A 136 21.95 -1.55 -17.72
CA GLU A 136 23.34 -2.02 -17.79
C GLU A 136 24.27 -0.90 -17.33
N ILE A 137 25.32 -1.28 -16.59
CA ILE A 137 26.42 -0.39 -16.21
C ILE A 137 27.72 -1.10 -16.54
N SER A 138 28.56 -0.49 -17.34
CA SER A 138 29.87 -1.01 -17.65
C SER A 138 30.95 0.09 -17.60
N THR A 139 32.16 -0.34 -17.28
CA THR A 139 33.39 0.43 -17.48
C THR A 139 34.08 -0.08 -18.76
N GLU A 140 35.17 0.53 -19.18
CA GLU A 140 35.96 0.02 -20.30
C GLU A 140 36.43 -1.43 -20.11
N THR A 141 36.59 -1.89 -18.88
CA THR A 141 37.19 -3.19 -18.56
C THR A 141 36.24 -4.18 -17.93
N LYS A 142 35.11 -3.76 -17.40
CA LYS A 142 34.24 -4.62 -16.59
C LYS A 142 32.78 -4.21 -16.70
N GLU A 143 31.93 -5.20 -16.84
CA GLU A 143 30.49 -5.07 -16.67
C GLU A 143 30.16 -5.12 -15.17
N LEU A 144 29.47 -4.10 -14.66
CA LEU A 144 29.09 -3.96 -13.24
C LEU A 144 27.65 -4.40 -13.00
N LEU A 145 26.76 -4.11 -13.95
CA LEU A 145 25.38 -4.52 -14.00
C LEU A 145 25.10 -5.10 -15.38
N ASN A 146 24.65 -6.35 -15.39
CA ASN A 146 24.32 -7.06 -16.61
C ASN A 146 22.91 -6.71 -17.08
N PHE A 147 22.74 -6.50 -18.37
CA PHE A 147 21.47 -6.12 -19.00
C PHE A 147 20.35 -7.14 -18.75
N ASP A 148 20.61 -8.41 -19.03
CA ASP A 148 19.59 -9.47 -18.91
C ASP A 148 19.20 -9.68 -17.43
N GLY A 149 20.20 -9.66 -16.52
CA GLY A 149 19.97 -9.76 -15.09
C GLY A 149 19.13 -8.61 -14.52
N ALA A 150 19.36 -7.38 -15.00
CA ALA A 150 18.57 -6.23 -14.61
C ALA A 150 17.11 -6.33 -15.08
N GLN A 151 16.90 -6.78 -16.32
CA GLN A 151 15.55 -7.02 -16.84
C GLN A 151 14.82 -8.11 -16.07
N ASP A 152 15.49 -9.22 -15.74
CA ASP A 152 14.91 -10.31 -14.95
C ASP A 152 14.54 -9.87 -13.53
N GLU A 153 15.35 -9.02 -12.88
CA GLU A 153 15.05 -8.43 -11.58
C GLU A 153 13.79 -7.56 -11.64
N LEU A 154 13.72 -6.65 -12.62
CA LEU A 154 12.55 -5.77 -12.81
C LEU A 154 11.28 -6.56 -13.15
N ARG A 155 11.39 -7.55 -14.02
CA ARG A 155 10.28 -8.44 -14.36
C ARG A 155 9.79 -9.21 -13.14
N THR A 156 10.69 -9.76 -12.35
CA THR A 156 10.35 -10.51 -11.14
C THR A 156 9.66 -9.61 -10.10
N GLU A 157 10.15 -8.39 -9.89
CA GLU A 157 9.53 -7.41 -9.00
C GLU A 157 8.12 -7.05 -9.49
N SER A 158 7.94 -6.81 -10.78
CA SER A 158 6.64 -6.45 -11.34
C SER A 158 5.61 -7.59 -11.23
N ILE A 159 6.03 -8.83 -11.50
CA ILE A 159 5.18 -10.02 -11.32
C ILE A 159 4.79 -10.18 -9.85
N PHE A 160 5.72 -9.98 -8.92
CA PHE A 160 5.43 -10.02 -7.48
C PHE A 160 4.32 -9.04 -7.11
N TRP A 161 4.42 -7.78 -7.52
CA TRP A 161 3.40 -6.77 -7.22
C TRP A 161 2.06 -7.06 -7.89
N PHE A 162 2.06 -7.62 -9.10
CA PHE A 162 0.85 -8.06 -9.79
C PHE A 162 0.14 -9.17 -9.01
N VAL A 163 0.89 -10.19 -8.55
CA VAL A 163 0.34 -11.28 -7.72
C VAL A 163 -0.23 -10.75 -6.40
N VAL A 164 0.48 -9.82 -5.74
CA VAL A 164 -0.02 -9.14 -4.53
C VAL A 164 -1.33 -8.42 -4.82
N GLY A 165 -1.44 -7.73 -5.95
CA GLY A 165 -2.67 -7.07 -6.38
C GLY A 165 -3.85 -8.04 -6.54
N ILE A 166 -3.62 -9.21 -7.16
CA ILE A 166 -4.63 -10.27 -7.30
C ILE A 166 -5.08 -10.78 -5.93
N ILE A 167 -4.15 -11.04 -5.00
CA ILE A 167 -4.48 -11.52 -3.65
C ILE A 167 -5.34 -10.49 -2.91
N MET A 168 -5.00 -9.21 -3.00
CA MET A 168 -5.79 -8.14 -2.40
C MET A 168 -7.18 -8.03 -3.01
N PHE A 169 -7.30 -8.20 -4.33
CA PHE A 169 -8.58 -8.22 -5.03
C PHE A 169 -9.46 -9.38 -4.55
N LEU A 170 -8.90 -10.59 -4.44
CA LEU A 170 -9.60 -11.75 -3.92
C LEU A 170 -10.02 -11.55 -2.44
N GLY A 171 -9.18 -10.91 -1.63
CA GLY A 171 -9.49 -10.55 -0.24
C GLY A 171 -10.65 -9.57 -0.09
N MET A 172 -10.93 -8.76 -1.10
CA MET A 172 -12.07 -7.83 -1.12
C MET A 172 -13.42 -8.56 -1.20
N ILE A 173 -13.48 -9.70 -1.90
CA ILE A 173 -14.73 -10.45 -2.14
C ILE A 173 -15.46 -10.80 -0.85
N PRO A 174 -14.83 -11.43 0.17
CA PRO A 174 -15.51 -11.76 1.42
C PRO A 174 -15.97 -10.51 2.19
N CYS A 175 -15.24 -9.39 2.11
CA CYS A 175 -15.65 -8.14 2.73
C CYS A 175 -16.94 -7.59 2.11
N ILE A 176 -17.03 -7.59 0.78
CA ILE A 176 -18.25 -7.18 0.04
C ILE A 176 -19.40 -8.14 0.33
N ALA A 177 -19.18 -9.45 0.27
CA ALA A 177 -20.19 -10.45 0.55
C ALA A 177 -20.74 -10.31 1.98
N TYR A 178 -19.88 -10.11 2.97
CA TYR A 178 -20.29 -9.87 4.34
C TYR A 178 -21.15 -8.60 4.47
N ALA A 179 -20.68 -7.48 3.90
CA ALA A 179 -21.40 -6.21 3.94
C ALA A 179 -22.77 -6.33 3.25
N TRP A 180 -22.83 -6.98 2.09
CA TRP A 180 -24.06 -7.22 1.34
C TRP A 180 -25.09 -8.04 2.15
N ILE A 181 -24.66 -9.16 2.74
CA ILE A 181 -25.53 -10.00 3.59
C ILE A 181 -26.09 -9.19 4.76
N LYS A 182 -25.26 -8.37 5.42
CA LYS A 182 -25.68 -7.57 6.56
C LYS A 182 -26.63 -6.44 6.17
N ILE A 183 -26.42 -5.78 5.03
CA ILE A 183 -27.27 -4.70 4.54
C ILE A 183 -28.63 -5.27 4.08
N VAL A 184 -28.61 -6.30 3.24
CA VAL A 184 -29.81 -6.81 2.58
C VAL A 184 -30.64 -7.69 3.50
N LYS A 185 -30.03 -8.73 4.13
CA LYS A 185 -30.75 -9.69 4.96
C LYS A 185 -31.08 -9.16 6.34
N HIS A 186 -30.18 -8.43 6.98
CA HIS A 186 -30.36 -7.99 8.37
C HIS A 186 -30.81 -6.54 8.49
N LYS A 187 -30.98 -5.80 7.39
CA LYS A 187 -31.44 -4.41 7.37
C LYS A 187 -30.72 -3.54 8.43
N VAL A 188 -29.41 -3.73 8.56
CA VAL A 188 -28.58 -3.10 9.62
C VAL A 188 -28.72 -1.58 9.62
N PHE A 189 -28.90 -0.96 8.44
CA PHE A 189 -29.07 0.47 8.28
C PHE A 189 -30.55 0.93 8.26
N SER A 190 -31.51 0.03 8.42
CA SER A 190 -32.92 0.45 8.52
C SER A 190 -33.12 1.28 9.79
N PRO A 191 -33.84 2.41 9.71
CA PRO A 191 -34.14 3.19 10.88
C PRO A 191 -34.85 2.33 11.90
N SER A 192 -34.39 2.36 13.15
CA SER A 192 -35.10 1.77 14.26
C SER A 192 -36.46 2.46 14.32
N LYS A 193 -37.58 1.72 14.20
CA LYS A 193 -38.88 2.29 14.48
C LYS A 193 -38.80 2.78 15.92
N SER A 194 -38.76 4.09 16.09
CA SER A 194 -38.77 4.74 17.42
C SER A 194 -39.96 4.25 18.18
N ILE A 195 -39.72 3.44 19.21
CA ILE A 195 -40.76 2.99 20.18
C ILE A 195 -41.18 4.16 21.10
N TYR A 196 -40.61 5.36 20.88
CA TYR A 196 -40.92 6.57 21.62
C TYR A 196 -41.93 7.48 20.89
N GLY A 197 -42.91 6.89 20.27
CA GLY A 197 -44.02 7.59 19.64
C GLY A 197 -45.37 7.05 20.12
N ARG A 198 -45.68 7.20 21.43
CA ARG A 198 -47.05 7.33 21.98
C ARG A 198 -47.00 7.87 23.39
#